data_a1c8f2a82d7d61a41a65db01441496cc
#
_entry.id   a1c8f2a82d7d61a41a65db01441496cc
#
_cell.length_a   1.000
_cell.length_b   1.000
_cell.length_c   1.000
_cell.angle_alpha   90.00
_cell.angle_beta   90.00
_cell.angle_gamma   90.00
#
_symmetry.space_group_name_H-M   'P 1'
#
loop_
_entity.id
_entity.type
_entity.pdbx_description
1 polymer ?
#
loop_
_entity_poly.entity_id
_entity_poly.type
_entity_poly.pdbx_seq_one_letter_code
_entity_poly.pdbx_strand_id
1 'polypeptide(L)'
;MRPSADSLPRIRRSLIAGLACCALVAVELGWRDDPLPPAQALVHAAAATPSQLVRTGQGHIPMPEGDPSAHAADLLVMPEGHPWSLMAFWFSGSREAAPDVQIASAHLVRGSDSWSPARYAVGRQDLGFGTTRLGNPVSWVDNKGRVHLFVVATGLGGWAAARIVHLRQRDAQSIAQPHGFEVQQVLPLSWLWNYSHLI
;
A
#
# COMPACT_ATOMS: atom_id res chain seq x y z
N MET A 1 -15.27 -26.49 -46.85
CA MET A 1 -15.37 -25.10 -46.38
C MET A 1 -13.96 -24.51 -46.38
N ARG A 2 -13.66 -23.55 -47.25
CA ARG A 2 -12.36 -22.84 -47.25
C ARG A 2 -12.46 -21.70 -46.22
N PRO A 3 -11.49 -21.53 -45.32
CA PRO A 3 -11.50 -20.38 -44.40
C PRO A 3 -11.44 -19.09 -45.25
N SER A 4 -12.23 -18.09 -44.84
CA SER A 4 -12.27 -16.80 -45.52
C SER A 4 -10.90 -16.14 -45.47
N ALA A 5 -10.47 -15.48 -46.56
CA ALA A 5 -9.17 -14.82 -46.64
C ALA A 5 -8.89 -13.79 -45.55
N ASP A 6 -9.92 -13.28 -44.87
CA ASP A 6 -9.85 -12.28 -43.78
C ASP A 6 -9.50 -12.88 -42.41
N SER A 7 -9.57 -14.20 -42.23
CA SER A 7 -9.26 -14.86 -40.95
C SER A 7 -7.75 -15.08 -40.75
N LEU A 8 -6.98 -15.23 -41.82
CA LEU A 8 -5.55 -15.46 -41.77
C LEU A 8 -4.72 -14.36 -41.07
N PRO A 9 -4.94 -13.06 -41.31
CA PRO A 9 -4.17 -12.03 -40.63
C PRO A 9 -4.50 -11.92 -39.13
N ARG A 10 -5.73 -12.23 -38.71
CA ARG A 10 -6.12 -12.26 -37.31
C ARG A 10 -5.48 -13.42 -36.55
N ILE A 11 -5.51 -14.62 -37.15
CA ILE A 11 -4.88 -15.83 -36.59
C ILE A 11 -3.37 -15.61 -36.43
N ARG A 12 -2.73 -15.02 -37.43
CA ARG A 12 -1.28 -14.71 -37.39
C ARG A 12 -0.92 -13.73 -36.30
N ARG A 13 -1.73 -12.69 -36.07
CA ARG A 13 -1.55 -11.73 -34.98
C ARG A 13 -1.73 -12.38 -33.60
N SER A 14 -2.73 -13.24 -33.44
CA SER A 14 -2.96 -13.99 -32.20
C SER A 14 -1.83 -14.96 -31.90
N LEU A 15 -1.28 -15.64 -32.92
CA LEU A 15 -0.12 -16.53 -32.75
C LEU A 15 1.13 -15.75 -32.34
N ILE A 16 1.40 -14.60 -32.99
CA ILE A 16 2.54 -13.74 -32.63
C ILE A 16 2.39 -13.23 -31.18
N ALA A 17 1.22 -12.77 -30.79
CA ALA A 17 0.96 -12.33 -29.41
C ALA A 17 1.15 -13.48 -28.41
N GLY A 18 0.63 -14.67 -28.72
CA GLY A 18 0.81 -15.86 -27.87
C GLY A 18 2.28 -16.24 -27.72
N LEU A 19 3.05 -16.27 -28.82
CA LEU A 19 4.48 -16.55 -28.78
C LEU A 19 5.26 -15.49 -27.99
N ALA A 20 4.91 -14.22 -28.13
CA ALA A 20 5.53 -13.14 -27.36
C ALA A 20 5.24 -13.30 -25.85
N CYS A 21 4.02 -13.62 -25.46
CA CYS A 21 3.68 -13.92 -24.07
C CYS A 21 4.46 -15.13 -23.54
N CYS A 22 4.55 -16.22 -24.29
CA CYS A 22 5.32 -17.39 -23.90
C CYS A 22 6.81 -17.09 -23.75
N ALA A 23 7.38 -16.28 -24.66
CA ALA A 23 8.77 -15.85 -24.58
C ALA A 23 9.03 -14.99 -23.33
N LEU A 24 8.14 -14.06 -23.01
CA LEU A 24 8.22 -13.25 -21.79
C LEU A 24 8.13 -14.09 -20.52
N VAL A 25 7.23 -15.06 -20.47
CA VAL A 25 7.13 -16.01 -19.36
C VAL A 25 8.38 -16.87 -19.23
N ALA A 26 8.94 -17.34 -20.35
CA ALA A 26 10.17 -18.15 -20.34
C ALA A 26 11.38 -17.34 -19.84
N VAL A 27 11.49 -16.08 -20.25
CA VAL A 27 12.54 -15.16 -19.75
C VAL A 27 12.38 -14.93 -18.26
N GLU A 28 11.16 -14.67 -17.78
CA GLU A 28 10.89 -14.48 -16.36
C GLU A 28 11.21 -15.74 -15.53
N LEU A 29 10.83 -16.92 -16.03
CA LEU A 29 11.14 -18.18 -15.34
C LEU A 29 12.63 -18.46 -15.32
N GLY A 30 13.37 -18.11 -16.38
CA GLY A 30 14.82 -18.26 -16.46
C GLY A 30 15.59 -17.27 -15.56
N TRP A 31 14.98 -16.16 -15.18
CA TRP A 31 15.58 -15.19 -14.25
C TRP A 31 15.26 -15.46 -12.77
N ARG A 32 14.34 -16.40 -12.50
CA ARG A 32 13.95 -16.79 -11.14
C ARG A 32 14.88 -17.80 -10.47
N ASP A 33 15.99 -18.15 -11.10
CA ASP A 33 16.89 -19.22 -10.62
C ASP A 33 17.73 -18.85 -9.37
N ASP A 34 17.57 -17.66 -8.79
CA ASP A 34 18.09 -17.41 -7.45
C ASP A 34 17.09 -17.95 -6.41
N PRO A 35 17.36 -19.09 -5.78
CA PRO A 35 16.56 -19.52 -4.65
C PRO A 35 16.60 -18.40 -3.61
N LEU A 36 15.42 -17.86 -3.27
CA LEU A 36 15.31 -16.94 -2.13
C LEU A 36 16.14 -17.52 -0.98
N PRO A 37 17.05 -16.77 -0.38
CA PRO A 37 17.76 -17.26 0.77
C PRO A 37 16.74 -17.78 1.77
N PRO A 38 16.99 -18.93 2.41
CA PRO A 38 16.03 -19.48 3.36
C PRO A 38 15.68 -18.39 4.34
N ALA A 39 14.37 -18.12 4.48
CA ALA A 39 13.88 -17.10 5.38
C ALA A 39 14.54 -17.35 6.73
N GLN A 40 15.52 -16.53 7.08
CA GLN A 40 16.08 -16.57 8.42
C GLN A 40 14.92 -16.23 9.33
N ALA A 41 14.59 -17.17 10.23
CA ALA A 41 13.60 -16.91 11.23
C ALA A 41 14.10 -15.69 12.04
N LEU A 42 13.60 -14.51 11.69
CA LEU A 42 13.94 -13.24 12.37
C LEU A 42 13.43 -13.23 13.83
N VAL A 43 12.68 -14.24 14.19
CA VAL A 43 12.18 -14.42 15.55
C VAL A 43 12.69 -15.76 16.08
N HIS A 44 13.76 -15.74 16.85
CA HIS A 44 13.90 -16.74 17.86
C HIS A 44 12.72 -16.54 18.81
N ALA A 45 11.70 -17.39 18.67
CA ALA A 45 10.68 -17.48 19.69
C ALA A 45 11.40 -17.93 20.98
N ALA A 46 11.78 -16.97 21.82
CA ALA A 46 12.02 -17.25 23.21
C ALA A 46 10.78 -18.02 23.66
N ALA A 47 10.97 -19.16 24.32
CA ALA A 47 9.86 -19.97 24.81
C ALA A 47 8.91 -19.03 25.55
N ALA A 48 7.81 -18.68 24.90
CA ALA A 48 6.87 -17.73 25.44
C ALA A 48 6.26 -18.39 26.66
N THR A 49 6.56 -17.89 27.83
CA THR A 49 5.73 -18.17 28.99
C THR A 49 4.31 -17.84 28.56
N PRO A 50 3.32 -18.73 28.72
CA PRO A 50 1.97 -18.47 28.30
C PRO A 50 1.48 -17.22 29.01
N SER A 51 1.52 -16.08 28.30
CA SER A 51 1.03 -14.82 28.81
C SER A 51 -0.46 -14.77 28.59
N GLN A 52 -1.20 -14.55 29.64
CA GLN A 52 -2.63 -14.33 29.55
C GLN A 52 -2.88 -13.01 28.83
N LEU A 53 -3.63 -13.05 27.73
CA LEU A 53 -4.04 -11.82 27.05
C LEU A 53 -4.98 -11.03 27.96
N VAL A 54 -4.52 -9.88 28.41
CA VAL A 54 -5.31 -8.97 29.25
C VAL A 54 -5.77 -7.80 28.40
N ARG A 55 -7.08 -7.61 28.28
CA ARG A 55 -7.66 -6.45 27.62
C ARG A 55 -7.61 -5.26 28.59
N THR A 56 -6.76 -4.29 28.29
CA THR A 56 -6.55 -3.11 29.14
C THR A 56 -7.42 -1.92 28.75
N GLY A 57 -8.00 -1.92 27.55
CA GLY A 57 -8.84 -0.82 27.07
C GLY A 57 -9.54 -1.13 25.76
N GLN A 58 -10.45 -0.26 25.41
CA GLN A 58 -11.15 -0.26 24.12
C GLN A 58 -11.48 1.19 23.76
N GLY A 59 -11.33 1.53 22.48
CA GLY A 59 -11.71 2.83 21.95
C GLY A 59 -12.12 2.73 20.49
N HIS A 60 -12.69 3.82 19.98
CA HIS A 60 -13.02 3.98 18.57
C HIS A 60 -12.19 5.10 17.97
N ILE A 61 -11.64 4.86 16.79
CA ILE A 61 -11.01 5.89 15.97
C ILE A 61 -12.14 6.58 15.20
N PRO A 62 -12.26 7.91 15.27
CA PRO A 62 -13.27 8.64 14.50
C PRO A 62 -13.14 8.39 13.01
N MET A 63 -14.26 8.31 12.32
CA MET A 63 -14.31 8.25 10.85
C MET A 63 -14.35 9.65 10.26
N PRO A 64 -13.83 9.87 9.02
CA PRO A 64 -14.15 11.07 8.27
C PRO A 64 -15.66 11.23 8.12
N GLU A 65 -16.14 12.46 8.20
CA GLU A 65 -17.57 12.75 8.08
C GLU A 65 -18.10 12.32 6.71
N GLY A 66 -19.20 11.56 6.72
CA GLY A 66 -19.86 11.09 5.50
C GLY A 66 -19.30 9.80 4.90
N ASP A 67 -18.20 9.26 5.40
CA ASP A 67 -17.64 7.99 4.90
C ASP A 67 -18.24 6.79 5.63
N PRO A 68 -18.99 5.93 4.95
CA PRO A 68 -19.59 4.75 5.57
C PRO A 68 -18.66 3.54 5.65
N SER A 69 -17.48 3.57 5.00
CA SER A 69 -16.61 2.40 4.84
C SER A 69 -15.17 2.70 5.21
N ALA A 70 -14.58 1.82 6.02
CA ALA A 70 -13.16 1.83 6.38
C ALA A 70 -12.58 0.42 6.25
N HIS A 71 -11.39 0.32 5.67
CA HIS A 71 -10.67 -0.94 5.50
C HIS A 71 -9.17 -0.77 5.71
N ALA A 72 -8.47 -1.91 5.91
CA ALA A 72 -7.02 -2.01 5.93
C ALA A 72 -6.36 -0.97 6.84
N ALA A 73 -6.76 -0.95 8.10
CA ALA A 73 -6.16 -0.06 9.09
C ALA A 73 -4.75 -0.50 9.44
N ASP A 74 -3.86 0.47 9.53
CA ASP A 74 -2.49 0.33 10.00
C ASP A 74 -2.24 1.24 11.19
N LEU A 75 -1.54 0.76 12.21
CA LEU A 75 -1.24 1.49 13.44
C LEU A 75 0.27 1.71 13.55
N LEU A 76 0.67 2.97 13.64
CA LEU A 76 2.05 3.39 13.80
C LEU A 76 2.29 3.86 15.23
N VAL A 77 3.21 3.20 15.93
CA VAL A 77 3.71 3.67 17.24
C VAL A 77 4.68 4.82 17.00
N MET A 78 4.41 5.95 17.62
CA MET A 78 5.27 7.13 17.52
C MET A 78 6.43 7.06 18.54
N PRO A 79 7.63 7.57 18.16
CA PRO A 79 8.79 7.56 19.03
C PRO A 79 8.53 8.21 20.41
N GLU A 80 9.32 7.83 21.40
CA GLU A 80 9.33 8.52 22.69
C GLU A 80 9.65 10.01 22.50
N GLY A 81 8.96 10.86 23.30
CA GLY A 81 9.07 12.32 23.19
C GLY A 81 8.19 12.94 22.11
N HIS A 82 7.60 12.16 21.19
CA HIS A 82 6.62 12.69 20.26
C HIS A 82 5.30 13.04 21.01
N PRO A 83 4.60 14.14 20.66
CA PRO A 83 3.36 14.53 21.36
C PRO A 83 2.22 13.52 21.18
N TRP A 84 2.32 12.63 20.20
CA TRP A 84 1.37 11.54 19.98
C TRP A 84 1.98 10.20 20.35
N SER A 85 1.17 9.28 20.85
CA SER A 85 1.58 7.91 21.15
C SER A 85 1.39 6.98 19.95
N LEU A 86 0.30 7.18 19.20
CA LEU A 86 -0.07 6.38 18.04
C LEU A 86 -0.56 7.26 16.90
N MET A 87 -0.39 6.79 15.69
CA MET A 87 -1.14 7.21 14.52
C MET A 87 -1.85 6.01 13.92
N ALA A 88 -3.02 6.23 13.35
CA ALA A 88 -3.75 5.27 12.55
C ALA A 88 -3.88 5.79 11.12
N PHE A 89 -3.73 4.87 10.16
CA PHE A 89 -3.98 5.11 8.74
C PHE A 89 -4.90 4.01 8.22
N TRP A 90 -5.89 4.36 7.42
CA TRP A 90 -6.80 3.41 6.80
C TRP A 90 -7.33 3.99 5.50
N PHE A 91 -7.83 3.17 4.61
CA PHE A 91 -8.58 3.72 3.50
C PHE A 91 -10.06 3.89 3.86
N SER A 92 -10.63 5.01 3.43
CA SER A 92 -11.98 5.45 3.76
C SER A 92 -12.67 6.00 2.51
N GLY A 93 -13.96 5.77 2.38
CA GLY A 93 -14.76 6.24 1.26
C GLY A 93 -16.14 5.61 1.23
N SER A 94 -16.84 5.71 0.09
CA SER A 94 -18.21 5.19 -0.05
C SER A 94 -18.30 3.66 0.07
N ARG A 95 -17.29 2.94 -0.39
CA ARG A 95 -17.15 1.48 -0.29
C ARG A 95 -15.73 1.06 -0.67
N GLU A 96 -15.39 -0.20 -0.40
CA GLU A 96 -14.11 -0.77 -0.81
C GLU A 96 -13.88 -0.63 -2.32
N ALA A 97 -12.64 -0.28 -2.69
CA ALA A 97 -12.17 -0.09 -4.07
C ALA A 97 -12.97 0.93 -4.89
N ALA A 98 -13.74 1.80 -4.25
CA ALA A 98 -14.43 2.89 -4.95
C ALA A 98 -13.43 3.97 -5.43
N PRO A 99 -13.79 4.76 -6.45
CA PRO A 99 -12.92 5.83 -6.95
C PRO A 99 -12.72 6.99 -5.98
N ASP A 100 -13.60 7.16 -5.00
CA ASP A 100 -13.56 8.21 -3.96
C ASP A 100 -12.73 7.84 -2.73
N VAL A 101 -12.23 6.60 -2.66
CA VAL A 101 -11.38 6.15 -1.55
C VAL A 101 -10.14 7.02 -1.42
N GLN A 102 -9.86 7.44 -0.19
CA GLN A 102 -8.68 8.17 0.23
C GLN A 102 -8.04 7.48 1.44
N ILE A 103 -6.80 7.81 1.74
CA ILE A 103 -6.17 7.38 2.98
C ILE A 103 -6.50 8.40 4.05
N ALA A 104 -7.29 7.96 5.02
CA ALA A 104 -7.58 8.73 6.22
C ALA A 104 -6.52 8.51 7.30
N SER A 105 -6.39 9.45 8.22
CA SER A 105 -5.55 9.34 9.40
C SER A 105 -6.16 10.00 10.62
N ALA A 106 -5.81 9.48 11.79
CA ALA A 106 -6.05 10.11 13.09
C ALA A 106 -4.83 9.84 13.98
N HIS A 107 -4.68 10.63 15.03
CA HIS A 107 -3.61 10.43 16.01
C HIS A 107 -4.15 10.41 17.44
N LEU A 108 -3.48 9.64 18.29
CA LEU A 108 -3.75 9.57 19.72
C LEU A 108 -2.73 10.43 20.45
N VAL A 109 -3.20 11.45 21.16
CA VAL A 109 -2.34 12.33 21.94
C VAL A 109 -1.74 11.56 23.13
N ARG A 110 -0.45 11.72 23.34
CA ARG A 110 0.26 11.02 24.42
C ARG A 110 -0.30 11.42 25.79
N GLY A 111 -0.62 10.42 26.60
CA GLY A 111 -1.25 10.63 27.90
C GLY A 111 -2.75 10.91 27.85
N SER A 112 -3.39 10.76 26.70
CA SER A 112 -4.83 10.89 26.51
C SER A 112 -5.42 9.61 25.93
N ASP A 113 -6.68 9.34 26.20
CA ASP A 113 -7.45 8.26 25.58
C ASP A 113 -8.26 8.75 24.36
N SER A 114 -8.05 10.01 23.96
CA SER A 114 -8.83 10.64 22.91
C SER A 114 -8.05 10.71 21.60
N TRP A 115 -8.66 10.18 20.54
CA TRP A 115 -8.19 10.33 19.18
C TRP A 115 -8.55 11.70 18.61
N SER A 116 -7.69 12.24 17.77
CA SER A 116 -8.02 13.43 16.97
C SER A 116 -9.16 13.13 16.01
N PRO A 117 -9.88 14.15 15.51
CA PRO A 117 -10.74 13.98 14.33
C PRO A 117 -9.96 13.37 13.18
N ALA A 118 -10.62 12.48 12.42
CA ALA A 118 -10.03 11.91 11.21
C ALA A 118 -9.87 12.94 10.10
N ARG A 119 -8.82 12.77 9.29
CA ARG A 119 -8.51 13.63 8.14
C ARG A 119 -8.01 12.79 6.98
N TYR A 120 -8.18 13.25 5.75
CA TYR A 120 -7.59 12.61 4.59
C TYR A 120 -6.10 12.97 4.48
N ALA A 121 -5.23 12.00 4.75
CA ALA A 121 -3.78 12.17 4.67
C ALA A 121 -3.29 12.13 3.22
N VAL A 122 -3.90 11.28 2.37
CA VAL A 122 -3.51 11.09 0.97
C VAL A 122 -4.76 10.83 0.13
N GLY A 123 -4.90 11.57 -0.96
CA GLY A 123 -5.89 11.35 -1.99
C GLY A 123 -5.26 10.90 -3.32
N ARG A 124 -6.07 10.55 -4.31
CA ARG A 124 -5.59 10.12 -5.63
C ARG A 124 -4.76 11.21 -6.34
N GLN A 125 -5.14 12.47 -6.16
CA GLN A 125 -4.44 13.62 -6.71
C GLN A 125 -3.00 13.75 -6.22
N ASP A 126 -2.71 13.26 -5.01
CA ASP A 126 -1.38 13.31 -4.42
C ASP A 126 -0.43 12.26 -5.02
N LEU A 127 -0.98 11.23 -5.68
CA LEU A 127 -0.22 10.11 -6.25
C LEU A 127 0.12 10.27 -7.73
N GLY A 128 -0.24 11.40 -8.32
CA GLY A 128 0.05 11.74 -9.70
C GLY A 128 -1.00 11.25 -10.71
N PHE A 129 -0.75 11.62 -11.97
CA PHE A 129 -1.65 11.36 -13.08
C PHE A 129 -1.91 9.86 -13.30
N GLY A 130 -3.16 9.55 -13.58
CA GLY A 130 -3.57 8.17 -13.93
C GLY A 130 -3.86 7.27 -12.75
N THR A 131 -3.77 7.73 -11.50
CA THR A 131 -4.23 6.96 -10.33
C THR A 131 -5.76 6.94 -10.29
N THR A 132 -6.35 5.74 -10.31
CA THR A 132 -7.80 5.56 -10.31
C THR A 132 -8.33 5.07 -8.96
N ARG A 133 -7.56 4.26 -8.23
CA ARG A 133 -7.94 3.72 -6.92
C ARG A 133 -6.73 3.62 -6.01
N LEU A 134 -6.99 3.67 -4.73
CA LEU A 134 -6.04 3.44 -3.65
C LEU A 134 -6.36 2.12 -2.94
N GLY A 135 -5.35 1.54 -2.32
CA GLY A 135 -5.45 0.37 -1.47
C GLY A 135 -4.62 0.54 -0.20
N ASN A 136 -4.41 -0.55 0.47
CA ASN A 136 -3.85 -0.67 1.82
C ASN A 136 -2.68 0.27 2.08
N PRO A 137 -2.77 1.18 3.07
CA PRO A 137 -1.62 1.91 3.58
C PRO A 137 -0.77 0.99 4.48
N VAL A 138 0.53 1.18 4.43
CA VAL A 138 1.48 0.67 5.42
C VAL A 138 2.34 1.83 5.86
N SER A 139 2.46 2.05 7.16
CA SER A 139 3.20 3.17 7.72
C SER A 139 4.51 2.74 8.38
N TRP A 140 5.46 3.65 8.39
CA TRP A 140 6.74 3.48 9.06
C TRP A 140 7.28 4.84 9.50
N VAL A 141 7.99 4.87 10.62
CA VAL A 141 8.70 6.07 11.11
C VAL A 141 10.20 5.83 11.03
N ASP A 142 10.92 6.75 10.39
CA ASP A 142 12.37 6.66 10.25
C ASP A 142 13.10 7.11 11.53
N ASN A 143 14.42 6.93 11.56
CA ASN A 143 15.27 7.32 12.68
C ASN A 143 15.36 8.85 12.91
N LYS A 144 14.80 9.65 12.01
CA LYS A 144 14.67 11.11 12.14
C LYS A 144 13.26 11.51 12.58
N GLY A 145 12.41 10.54 12.91
CA GLY A 145 11.03 10.75 13.32
C GLY A 145 10.07 11.13 12.19
N ARG A 146 10.46 10.95 10.92
CA ARG A 146 9.59 11.25 9.79
C ARG A 146 8.73 10.04 9.46
N VAL A 147 7.45 10.29 9.20
CA VAL A 147 6.51 9.25 8.82
C VAL A 147 6.53 9.02 7.31
N HIS A 148 6.62 7.78 6.95
CA HIS A 148 6.52 7.27 5.60
C HIS A 148 5.24 6.46 5.44
N LEU A 149 4.62 6.54 4.27
CA LEU A 149 3.48 5.74 3.87
C LEU A 149 3.80 5.00 2.58
N PHE A 150 3.45 3.74 2.53
CA PHE A 150 3.47 2.91 1.33
C PHE A 150 2.02 2.59 0.98
N VAL A 151 1.55 3.10 -0.14
CA VAL A 151 0.15 2.99 -0.55
C VAL A 151 0.07 2.25 -1.87
N VAL A 152 -0.77 1.24 -1.94
CA VAL A 152 -1.07 0.59 -3.22
C VAL A 152 -1.91 1.53 -4.07
N ALA A 153 -1.49 1.76 -5.30
CA ALA A 153 -2.21 2.58 -6.27
C ALA A 153 -2.45 1.81 -7.56
N THR A 154 -3.63 1.95 -8.12
CA THR A 154 -3.96 1.37 -9.42
C THR A 154 -4.26 2.47 -10.44
N GLY A 155 -4.07 2.14 -11.71
CA GLY A 155 -4.40 3.02 -12.82
C GLY A 155 -5.03 2.25 -13.97
N LEU A 156 -4.69 2.59 -15.18
CA LEU A 156 -5.07 1.81 -16.37
C LEU A 156 -4.51 0.38 -16.22
N GLY A 157 -5.37 -0.62 -16.36
CA GLY A 157 -5.03 -2.03 -16.10
C GLY A 157 -5.47 -2.53 -14.71
N GLY A 158 -6.01 -1.67 -13.85
CA GLY A 158 -6.54 -2.05 -12.55
C GLY A 158 -5.51 -2.67 -11.62
N TRP A 159 -5.89 -3.70 -10.88
CA TRP A 159 -5.02 -4.37 -9.91
C TRP A 159 -3.86 -5.15 -10.56
N ALA A 160 -4.00 -5.59 -11.82
CA ALA A 160 -2.91 -6.25 -12.55
C ALA A 160 -1.73 -5.30 -12.84
N ALA A 161 -1.97 -3.99 -12.84
CA ALA A 161 -0.96 -2.95 -13.00
C ALA A 161 -0.82 -2.10 -11.73
N ALA A 162 -1.01 -2.72 -10.57
CA ALA A 162 -0.83 -2.05 -9.29
C ALA A 162 0.64 -1.65 -9.08
N ARG A 163 0.84 -0.58 -8.32
CA ARG A 163 2.15 -0.09 -7.91
C ARG A 163 2.11 0.31 -6.45
N ILE A 164 3.21 0.26 -5.77
CA ILE A 164 3.38 0.86 -4.46
C ILE A 164 3.89 2.28 -4.66
N VAL A 165 3.22 3.24 -4.06
CA VAL A 165 3.70 4.62 -3.99
C VAL A 165 4.23 4.84 -2.59
N HIS A 166 5.52 5.16 -2.52
CA HIS A 166 6.18 5.57 -1.29
C HIS A 166 6.01 7.08 -1.13
N LEU A 167 5.40 7.48 -0.04
CA LEU A 167 5.22 8.87 0.34
C LEU A 167 5.94 9.13 1.67
N ARG A 168 6.31 10.37 1.89
CA ARG A 168 6.89 10.84 3.14
C ARG A 168 6.17 12.11 3.58
N GLN A 169 5.99 12.31 4.87
CA GLN A 169 5.52 13.60 5.39
C GLN A 169 6.44 14.73 4.91
N ARG A 170 5.84 15.89 4.56
CA ARG A 170 6.59 17.04 4.04
C ARG A 170 7.48 17.67 5.10
N ASP A 171 6.90 17.91 6.27
CA ASP A 171 7.55 18.48 7.45
C ASP A 171 6.86 18.00 8.74
N ALA A 172 7.35 18.42 9.90
CA ALA A 172 6.83 17.98 11.18
C ALA A 172 5.36 18.37 11.41
N GLN A 173 4.90 19.48 10.84
CA GLN A 173 3.52 19.97 11.00
C GLN A 173 2.58 19.28 10.02
N SER A 174 3.05 18.92 8.85
CA SER A 174 2.24 18.38 7.76
C SER A 174 1.61 17.03 8.06
N ILE A 175 2.18 16.26 8.99
CA ILE A 175 1.69 14.94 9.37
C ILE A 175 0.23 14.96 9.90
N ALA A 176 -0.19 16.08 10.50
CA ALA A 176 -1.56 16.28 11.00
C ALA A 176 -2.45 17.04 10.03
N GLN A 177 -1.93 17.44 8.87
CA GLN A 177 -2.66 18.21 7.88
C GLN A 177 -3.27 17.32 6.80
N PRO A 178 -4.38 17.71 6.18
CA PRO A 178 -4.86 17.07 4.97
C PRO A 178 -3.78 17.12 3.88
N HIS A 179 -3.62 16.01 3.15
CA HIS A 179 -2.65 15.90 2.04
C HIS A 179 -1.21 16.27 2.43
N GLY A 180 -0.82 15.96 3.67
CA GLY A 180 0.47 16.34 4.27
C GLY A 180 1.68 15.51 3.80
N PHE A 181 1.50 14.64 2.82
CA PHE A 181 2.52 13.74 2.29
C PHE A 181 2.94 14.11 0.88
N GLU A 182 4.17 13.78 0.52
CA GLU A 182 4.73 13.96 -0.83
C GLU A 182 5.27 12.64 -1.36
N VAL A 183 5.12 12.40 -2.65
CA VAL A 183 5.65 11.21 -3.31
C VAL A 183 7.17 11.27 -3.35
N GLN A 184 7.81 10.20 -2.89
CA GLN A 184 9.25 10.00 -2.97
C GLN A 184 9.63 9.06 -4.10
N GLN A 185 8.87 7.97 -4.26
CA GLN A 185 9.17 6.93 -5.24
C GLN A 185 7.91 6.16 -5.63
N VAL A 186 7.88 5.65 -6.84
CA VAL A 186 6.87 4.72 -7.33
C VAL A 186 7.54 3.39 -7.65
N LEU A 187 7.09 2.33 -6.99
CA LEU A 187 7.57 0.97 -7.17
C LEU A 187 6.51 0.18 -7.93
N PRO A 188 6.76 -0.24 -9.17
CA PRO A 188 5.81 -1.07 -9.90
C PRO A 188 5.69 -2.45 -9.23
N LEU A 189 4.48 -2.88 -8.93
CA LEU A 189 4.16 -4.26 -8.57
C LEU A 189 3.93 -5.03 -9.85
N SER A 190 4.99 -5.40 -10.53
CA SER A 190 4.94 -6.18 -11.75
C SER A 190 5.63 -7.52 -11.52
N TRP A 191 5.06 -8.59 -12.07
CA TRP A 191 5.70 -9.89 -12.08
C TRP A 191 7.03 -9.91 -12.86
N LEU A 192 7.29 -8.85 -13.66
CA LEU A 192 8.56 -8.61 -14.36
C LEU A 192 9.61 -7.90 -13.47
N TRP A 193 9.23 -7.44 -12.27
CA TRP A 193 10.15 -6.73 -11.39
C TRP A 193 10.88 -7.70 -10.47
N ASN A 194 12.20 -7.74 -10.59
CA ASN A 194 13.03 -8.55 -9.70
C ASN A 194 13.22 -7.82 -8.36
N TYR A 195 12.75 -8.43 -7.28
CA TYR A 195 12.85 -7.89 -5.92
C TYR A 195 14.30 -7.85 -5.37
N SER A 196 15.28 -8.41 -6.07
CA SER A 196 16.68 -8.46 -5.65
C SER A 196 17.34 -7.09 -5.50
N HIS A 197 16.70 -6.01 -5.96
CA HIS A 197 17.20 -4.65 -5.84
C HIS A 197 16.57 -3.86 -4.68
N LEU A 198 15.77 -4.50 -3.82
CA LEU A 198 15.07 -3.86 -2.71
C LEU A 198 15.70 -4.18 -1.33
N ILE A 199 16.85 -4.84 -1.29
CA ILE A 199 17.59 -5.16 -0.06
C ILE A 199 18.88 -4.34 -0.01
#